data_2f2d7b06609e497c4e95e56fb58be82c
#
_entry.id   2f2d7b06609e497c4e95e56fb58be82c
#
_cell.length_a   1.000
_cell.length_b   1.000
_cell.length_c   1.000
_cell.angle_alpha   90.00
_cell.angle_beta   90.00
_cell.angle_gamma   90.00
#
_symmetry.space_group_name_H-M   'P 1'
#
loop_
_entity.id
_entity.type
_entity.pdbx_description
1 polymer ?
#
loop_
_entity_poly.entity_id
_entity_poly.type
_entity_poly.pdbx_seq_one_letter_code
_entity_poly.pdbx_strand_id
1 'polypeptide(L)'
;MNKSQYPVKGAGLGLRRTLLGPLTDHPPQQVGFYEVAPENWIGVGGSWGKQFCAFAEQHPILTHGLSLSIGSPAPLDETFLQRIKHFLDQHKIRGYSEHLSYCSDQGHLYDLMPIPFTGEAVRYVAERIRRAQDILERRIAMENVSYYAAPRQ
;
A
#
# COMPACT_ATOMS: atom_id res chain seq x y z
N MET A 1 29.09 -8.50 3.34
CA MET A 1 28.17 -8.61 2.18
C MET A 1 26.76 -8.33 2.69
N ASN A 2 26.15 -7.23 2.29
CA ASN A 2 24.81 -6.82 2.76
C ASN A 2 23.76 -7.85 2.34
N LYS A 3 23.16 -8.49 3.33
CA LYS A 3 21.96 -9.29 3.12
C LYS A 3 20.88 -8.38 2.52
N SER A 4 20.31 -8.81 1.43
CA SER A 4 19.21 -8.25 0.67
C SER A 4 18.54 -7.01 1.29
N GLN A 5 18.72 -5.88 0.63
CA GLN A 5 18.13 -4.58 0.97
C GLN A 5 16.60 -4.57 0.78
N TYR A 6 16.05 -5.63 0.21
CA TYR A 6 14.63 -5.76 -0.12
C TYR A 6 13.89 -6.64 0.90
N PRO A 7 12.67 -6.25 1.29
CA PRO A 7 11.88 -6.97 2.30
C PRO A 7 11.41 -8.35 1.85
N VAL A 8 11.35 -8.59 0.55
CA VAL A 8 10.91 -9.85 -0.08
C VAL A 8 11.79 -10.22 -1.26
N LYS A 9 11.69 -11.46 -1.74
CA LYS A 9 12.45 -11.98 -2.89
C LYS A 9 11.56 -12.82 -3.79
N GLY A 10 11.95 -12.94 -5.07
CA GLY A 10 11.26 -13.76 -6.05
C GLY A 10 10.09 -13.06 -6.72
N ALA A 11 9.23 -13.83 -7.36
CA ALA A 11 8.02 -13.33 -7.98
C ALA A 11 6.92 -13.12 -6.94
N GLY A 12 6.15 -12.03 -7.07
CA GLY A 12 4.97 -11.75 -6.25
C GLY A 12 3.66 -12.03 -6.97
N LEU A 13 2.62 -12.31 -6.21
CA LEU A 13 1.27 -12.49 -6.73
C LEU A 13 0.27 -11.61 -5.97
N GLY A 14 -0.56 -10.87 -6.70
CA GLY A 14 -1.67 -10.11 -6.11
C GLY A 14 -2.70 -11.05 -5.48
N LEU A 15 -2.86 -10.99 -4.17
CA LEU A 15 -3.81 -11.81 -3.43
C LEU A 15 -5.20 -11.20 -3.45
N ARG A 16 -6.13 -11.88 -4.12
CA ARG A 16 -7.56 -11.58 -4.11
C ARG A 16 -8.29 -12.51 -3.15
N ARG A 17 -9.42 -12.07 -2.57
CA ARG A 17 -10.21 -12.91 -1.64
C ARG A 17 -10.58 -14.26 -2.26
N THR A 18 -10.95 -14.27 -3.55
CA THR A 18 -11.30 -15.49 -4.29
C THR A 18 -10.14 -16.46 -4.47
N LEU A 19 -8.91 -16.00 -4.36
CA LEU A 19 -7.70 -16.83 -4.48
C LEU A 19 -7.24 -17.40 -3.13
N LEU A 20 -7.73 -16.87 -2.01
CA LEU A 20 -7.22 -17.20 -0.69
C LEU A 20 -7.36 -18.71 -0.38
N GLY A 21 -8.53 -19.29 -0.60
CA GLY A 21 -8.75 -20.73 -0.42
C GLY A 21 -7.84 -21.58 -1.32
N PRO A 22 -7.92 -21.45 -2.66
CA PRO A 22 -7.05 -22.17 -3.58
C PRO A 22 -5.56 -22.05 -3.29
N LEU A 23 -5.07 -20.88 -2.90
CA LEU A 23 -3.66 -20.65 -2.57
C LEU A 23 -3.26 -21.23 -1.20
N THR A 24 -4.20 -21.35 -0.28
CA THR A 24 -3.98 -22.03 1.00
C THR A 24 -3.86 -23.55 0.80
N ASP A 25 -4.74 -24.12 -0.04
CA ASP A 25 -4.76 -25.55 -0.30
C ASP A 25 -3.59 -26.00 -1.21
N HIS A 26 -3.22 -25.19 -2.19
CA HIS A 26 -2.20 -25.48 -3.19
C HIS A 26 -1.28 -24.27 -3.43
N PRO A 27 -0.37 -23.93 -2.49
CA PRO A 27 0.52 -22.78 -2.64
C PRO A 27 1.54 -23.03 -3.77
N PRO A 28 1.64 -22.15 -4.77
CA PRO A 28 2.59 -22.28 -5.86
C PRO A 28 4.03 -22.04 -5.37
N GLN A 29 4.93 -22.97 -5.66
CA GLN A 29 6.33 -22.92 -5.22
C GLN A 29 7.12 -21.74 -5.78
N GLN A 30 6.69 -21.18 -6.93
CA GLN A 30 7.37 -20.08 -7.61
C GLN A 30 7.03 -18.70 -7.02
N VAL A 31 6.01 -18.60 -6.15
CA VAL A 31 5.58 -17.34 -5.54
C VAL A 31 6.35 -17.12 -4.23
N GLY A 32 7.16 -16.08 -4.21
CA GLY A 32 7.98 -15.72 -3.05
C GLY A 32 7.27 -14.80 -2.05
N PHE A 33 6.24 -14.07 -2.49
CA PHE A 33 5.45 -13.17 -1.66
C PHE A 33 4.08 -12.88 -2.29
N TYR A 34 3.19 -12.32 -1.48
CA TYR A 34 1.87 -11.88 -1.96
C TYR A 34 1.68 -10.39 -1.71
N GLU A 35 0.84 -9.75 -2.51
CA GLU A 35 0.50 -8.34 -2.38
C GLU A 35 -1.00 -8.18 -2.17
N VAL A 36 -1.38 -7.28 -1.25
CA VAL A 36 -2.77 -6.91 -0.98
C VAL A 36 -2.92 -5.41 -0.87
N ALA A 37 -4.11 -4.91 -1.24
CA ALA A 37 -4.50 -3.55 -0.87
C ALA A 37 -5.03 -3.57 0.58
N PRO A 38 -4.43 -2.81 1.51
CA PRO A 38 -4.83 -2.82 2.92
C PRO A 38 -6.29 -2.40 3.10
N GLU A 39 -6.81 -1.51 2.26
CA GLU A 39 -8.21 -1.07 2.27
C GLU A 39 -9.21 -2.22 2.12
N ASN A 40 -8.83 -3.25 1.40
CA ASN A 40 -9.68 -4.42 1.19
C ASN A 40 -9.73 -5.37 2.40
N TRP A 41 -8.84 -5.18 3.39
CA TRP A 41 -8.68 -6.10 4.51
C TRP A 41 -8.80 -5.44 5.88
N ILE A 42 -8.55 -4.14 6.00
CA ILE A 42 -8.72 -3.39 7.25
C ILE A 42 -10.18 -3.50 7.72
N GLY A 43 -10.37 -4.00 8.94
CA GLY A 43 -11.69 -4.19 9.55
C GLY A 43 -12.45 -5.41 9.04
N VAL A 44 -11.86 -6.23 8.18
CA VAL A 44 -12.47 -7.50 7.75
C VAL A 44 -12.34 -8.53 8.85
N GLY A 45 -13.47 -8.94 9.39
CA GLY A 45 -13.60 -9.98 10.42
C GLY A 45 -14.15 -11.30 9.88
N GLY A 46 -14.68 -12.11 10.81
CA GLY A 46 -15.33 -13.37 10.47
C GLY A 46 -14.39 -14.40 9.81
N SER A 47 -14.94 -15.22 8.94
CA SER A 47 -14.19 -16.28 8.24
C SER A 47 -13.06 -15.73 7.38
N TRP A 48 -13.31 -14.64 6.62
CA TRP A 48 -12.31 -14.03 5.75
C TRP A 48 -11.11 -13.45 6.52
N GLY A 49 -11.38 -12.75 7.62
CA GLY A 49 -10.30 -12.22 8.46
C GLY A 49 -9.45 -13.32 9.08
N LYS A 50 -10.07 -14.41 9.55
CA LYS A 50 -9.35 -15.58 10.10
C LYS A 50 -8.49 -16.26 9.04
N GLN A 51 -9.01 -16.48 7.85
CA GLN A 51 -8.27 -17.09 6.74
C GLN A 51 -7.09 -16.22 6.31
N PHE A 52 -7.29 -14.90 6.18
CA PHE A 52 -6.20 -13.99 5.84
C PHE A 52 -5.12 -13.98 6.91
N CYS A 53 -5.48 -13.95 8.18
CA CYS A 53 -4.54 -13.99 9.30
C CYS A 53 -3.65 -15.26 9.23
N ALA A 54 -4.27 -16.43 9.09
CA ALA A 54 -3.57 -17.70 8.96
C ALA A 54 -2.65 -17.74 7.72
N PHE A 55 -3.09 -17.16 6.61
CA PHE A 55 -2.29 -17.08 5.39
C PHE A 55 -1.08 -16.15 5.56
N ALA A 56 -1.27 -14.98 6.16
CA ALA A 56 -0.21 -13.98 6.40
C ALA A 56 0.85 -14.48 7.41
N GLU A 57 0.50 -15.38 8.31
CA GLU A 57 1.46 -16.03 9.21
C GLU A 57 2.44 -16.95 8.47
N GLN A 58 2.01 -17.53 7.36
CA GLN A 58 2.80 -18.52 6.60
C GLN A 58 3.54 -17.92 5.40
N HIS A 59 3.08 -16.79 4.89
CA HIS A 59 3.59 -16.19 3.65
C HIS A 59 4.01 -14.73 3.83
N PRO A 60 5.13 -14.30 3.20
CA PRO A 60 5.50 -12.89 3.18
C PRO A 60 4.44 -12.06 2.43
N ILE A 61 3.94 -11.01 3.08
CA ILE A 61 2.96 -10.09 2.49
C ILE A 61 3.59 -8.72 2.32
N LEU A 62 3.36 -8.10 1.16
CA LEU A 62 3.48 -6.68 0.89
C LEU A 62 2.09 -6.05 0.80
N THR A 63 2.02 -4.76 1.03
CA THR A 63 0.80 -4.00 0.81
C THR A 63 1.03 -2.84 -0.14
N HIS A 64 0.05 -2.62 -1.02
CA HIS A 64 -0.01 -1.50 -1.92
C HIS A 64 -1.33 -0.75 -1.69
N GLY A 65 -1.22 0.47 -1.17
CA GLY A 65 -2.36 1.30 -0.81
C GLY A 65 -3.02 1.94 -2.03
N LEU A 66 -4.32 2.18 -1.92
CA LEU A 66 -5.14 2.69 -3.02
C LEU A 66 -5.67 4.10 -2.75
N SER A 67 -5.72 4.55 -1.49
CA SER A 67 -6.57 5.67 -1.14
C SER A 67 -6.00 6.66 -0.12
N LEU A 68 -4.71 6.58 0.23
CA LEU A 68 -4.08 7.56 1.12
C LEU A 68 -4.09 8.98 0.51
N SER A 69 -4.12 9.06 -0.82
CA SER A 69 -4.24 10.33 -1.54
C SER A 69 -3.17 11.36 -1.11
N ILE A 70 -1.93 10.94 -1.15
CA ILE A 70 -0.79 11.70 -0.62
C ILE A 70 -0.66 13.09 -1.24
N GLY A 71 -1.09 13.28 -2.48
CA GLY A 71 -1.09 14.55 -3.21
C GLY A 71 -2.36 15.39 -3.06
N SER A 72 -3.34 14.95 -2.25
CA SER A 72 -4.59 15.69 -2.05
C SER A 72 -4.37 17.08 -1.45
N PRO A 73 -5.13 18.09 -1.87
CA PRO A 73 -5.18 19.39 -1.19
C PRO A 73 -5.84 19.31 0.20
N ALA A 74 -6.68 18.29 0.44
CA ALA A 74 -7.27 18.04 1.75
C ALA A 74 -6.23 17.63 2.80
N PRO A 75 -6.49 17.84 4.11
CA PRO A 75 -5.62 17.32 5.17
C PRO A 75 -5.34 15.82 5.03
N LEU A 76 -4.15 15.40 5.47
CA LEU A 76 -3.80 13.98 5.50
C LEU A 76 -4.71 13.24 6.50
N ASP A 77 -5.31 12.13 6.08
CA ASP A 77 -6.14 11.31 6.98
C ASP A 77 -5.27 10.50 7.94
N GLU A 78 -4.94 11.12 9.07
CA GLU A 78 -4.13 10.49 10.11
C GLU A 78 -4.86 9.33 10.79
N THR A 79 -6.19 9.36 10.85
CA THR A 79 -6.99 8.26 11.39
C THR A 79 -6.87 7.03 10.50
N PHE A 80 -6.92 7.22 9.21
CA PHE A 80 -6.71 6.14 8.25
C PHE A 80 -5.28 5.59 8.33
N LEU A 81 -4.27 6.45 8.45
CA LEU A 81 -2.87 6.03 8.66
C LEU A 81 -2.70 5.19 9.93
N GLN A 82 -3.36 5.51 11.03
CA GLN A 82 -3.33 4.69 12.24
C GLN A 82 -3.96 3.31 12.01
N ARG A 83 -5.04 3.23 11.23
CA ARG A 83 -5.65 1.96 10.85
C ARG A 83 -4.73 1.12 9.96
N ILE A 84 -4.06 1.77 9.00
CA ILE A 84 -3.02 1.12 8.18
C ILE A 84 -1.91 0.60 9.09
N LYS A 85 -1.35 1.43 9.98
CA LYS A 85 -0.29 1.02 10.91
C LYS A 85 -0.69 -0.23 11.69
N HIS A 86 -1.88 -0.21 12.31
CA HIS A 86 -2.38 -1.36 13.05
C HIS A 86 -2.44 -2.63 12.19
N PHE A 87 -2.94 -2.53 10.97
CA PHE A 87 -3.01 -3.65 10.04
C PHE A 87 -1.61 -4.18 9.67
N LEU A 88 -0.68 -3.29 9.36
CA LEU A 88 0.70 -3.66 9.01
C LEU A 88 1.41 -4.38 10.16
N ASP A 89 1.22 -3.90 11.39
CA ASP A 89 1.82 -4.48 12.59
C ASP A 89 1.17 -5.83 12.95
N GLN A 90 -0.16 -5.90 12.94
CA GLN A 90 -0.92 -7.11 13.24
C GLN A 90 -0.53 -8.29 12.35
N HIS A 91 -0.36 -8.04 11.05
CA HIS A 91 -0.06 -9.08 10.06
C HIS A 91 1.42 -9.18 9.71
N LYS A 92 2.31 -8.48 10.44
CA LYS A 92 3.77 -8.49 10.21
C LYS A 92 4.14 -8.19 8.74
N ILE A 93 3.42 -7.24 8.14
CA ILE A 93 3.58 -6.87 6.73
C ILE A 93 5.01 -6.40 6.46
N ARG A 94 5.62 -6.91 5.40
CA ARG A 94 7.03 -6.71 5.05
C ARG A 94 7.33 -5.34 4.44
N GLY A 95 6.37 -4.73 3.78
CA GLY A 95 6.52 -3.42 3.16
C GLY A 95 5.18 -2.82 2.77
N TYR A 96 5.15 -1.49 2.70
CA TYR A 96 3.98 -0.72 2.28
C TYR A 96 4.37 0.27 1.19
N SER A 97 3.57 0.34 0.15
CA SER A 97 3.69 1.31 -0.93
C SER A 97 2.37 2.05 -1.15
N GLU A 98 2.46 3.22 -1.75
CA GLU A 98 1.34 4.09 -2.11
C GLU A 98 1.57 4.78 -3.44
N HIS A 99 0.48 5.21 -4.07
CA HIS A 99 0.54 5.99 -5.30
C HIS A 99 0.96 7.44 -5.04
N LEU A 100 1.84 7.94 -5.88
CA LEU A 100 2.21 9.36 -5.94
C LEU A 100 1.13 10.13 -6.72
N SER A 101 -0.04 10.27 -6.11
CA SER A 101 -1.24 10.81 -6.75
C SER A 101 -2.18 11.43 -5.72
N TYR A 102 -3.30 11.96 -6.21
CA TYR A 102 -4.46 12.22 -5.35
C TYR A 102 -5.71 11.55 -5.94
N CYS A 103 -6.59 11.07 -5.06
CA CYS A 103 -7.87 10.46 -5.40
C CYS A 103 -9.01 10.96 -4.51
N SER A 104 -8.77 12.03 -3.74
CA SER A 104 -9.77 12.64 -2.87
C SER A 104 -9.50 14.13 -2.67
N ASP A 105 -10.57 14.90 -2.63
CA ASP A 105 -10.66 16.29 -2.18
C ASP A 105 -12.10 16.55 -1.78
N GLN A 106 -12.40 16.61 -0.47
CA GLN A 106 -13.76 16.67 0.09
C GLN A 106 -14.73 15.58 -0.43
N GLY A 107 -14.23 14.60 -1.17
CA GLY A 107 -14.93 13.48 -1.76
C GLY A 107 -13.94 12.50 -2.34
N HIS A 108 -14.42 11.32 -2.77
CA HIS A 108 -13.57 10.30 -3.35
C HIS A 108 -13.71 10.28 -4.88
N LEU A 109 -12.56 10.28 -5.56
CA LEU A 109 -12.43 10.03 -6.99
C LEU A 109 -12.10 8.54 -7.19
N TYR A 110 -12.72 7.92 -8.19
CA TYR A 110 -12.39 6.53 -8.57
C TYR A 110 -11.25 6.46 -9.58
N ASP A 111 -10.36 7.47 -9.58
CA ASP A 111 -9.22 7.55 -10.45
C ASP A 111 -8.01 8.15 -9.72
N LEU A 112 -6.82 7.89 -10.22
CA LEU A 112 -5.57 8.41 -9.68
C LEU A 112 -5.16 9.64 -10.47
N MET A 113 -5.34 10.81 -9.87
CA MET A 113 -5.00 12.08 -10.50
C MET A 113 -3.53 12.42 -10.32
N PRO A 114 -2.84 12.86 -11.37
CA PRO A 114 -1.43 13.23 -11.32
C PRO A 114 -1.21 14.48 -10.49
N ILE A 115 -0.11 14.50 -9.74
CA ILE A 115 0.35 15.68 -8.98
C ILE A 115 1.08 16.63 -9.95
N PRO A 116 0.90 17.98 -9.83
CA PRO A 116 1.61 18.93 -10.65
C PRO A 116 3.14 18.82 -10.53
N PHE A 117 3.87 18.93 -11.64
CA PHE A 117 5.33 18.89 -11.67
C PHE A 117 5.93 20.27 -11.34
N THR A 118 5.78 20.70 -10.07
CA THR A 118 6.29 21.98 -9.58
C THR A 118 7.13 21.80 -8.32
N GLY A 119 8.06 22.72 -8.08
CA GLY A 119 8.87 22.69 -6.86
C GLY A 119 8.04 22.85 -5.58
N GLU A 120 6.86 23.50 -5.66
CA GLU A 120 5.91 23.60 -4.56
C GLU A 120 5.28 22.23 -4.25
N ALA A 121 4.79 21.55 -5.27
CA ALA A 121 4.21 20.22 -5.13
C ALA A 121 5.23 19.20 -4.55
N VAL A 122 6.49 19.28 -4.98
CA VAL A 122 7.57 18.44 -4.42
C VAL A 122 7.71 18.66 -2.91
N ARG A 123 7.77 19.91 -2.46
CA ARG A 123 7.88 20.23 -1.02
C ARG A 123 6.66 19.75 -0.25
N TYR A 124 5.47 20.07 -0.74
CA TYR A 124 4.20 19.70 -0.15
C TYR A 124 4.09 18.17 0.05
N VAL A 125 4.33 17.42 -1.01
CA VAL A 125 4.22 15.94 -0.98
C VAL A 125 5.32 15.35 -0.09
N ALA A 126 6.54 15.87 -0.13
CA ALA A 126 7.62 15.39 0.71
C ALA A 126 7.33 15.54 2.21
N GLU A 127 6.67 16.63 2.62
CA GLU A 127 6.24 16.82 4.01
C GLU A 127 5.17 15.82 4.41
N ARG A 128 4.19 15.57 3.53
CA ARG A 128 3.14 14.58 3.77
C ARG A 128 3.67 13.15 3.83
N ILE A 129 4.63 12.81 2.97
CA ILE A 129 5.32 11.51 3.03
C ILE A 129 6.06 11.36 4.36
N ARG A 130 6.79 12.38 4.81
CA ARG A 130 7.47 12.34 6.12
C ARG A 130 6.46 12.14 7.25
N ARG A 131 5.37 12.91 7.25
CA ARG A 131 4.31 12.78 8.26
C ARG A 131 3.69 11.39 8.26
N ALA A 132 3.40 10.83 7.08
CA ALA A 132 2.88 9.47 6.97
C ALA A 132 3.89 8.44 7.52
N GLN A 133 5.17 8.57 7.20
CA GLN A 133 6.22 7.69 7.72
C GLN A 133 6.39 7.79 9.24
N ASP A 134 6.26 9.00 9.81
CA ASP A 134 6.30 9.21 11.27
C ASP A 134 5.15 8.48 11.96
N ILE A 135 3.93 8.56 11.41
CA ILE A 135 2.76 7.87 11.95
C ILE A 135 2.89 6.35 11.81
N LEU A 136 3.32 5.89 10.65
CA LEU A 136 3.49 4.46 10.35
C LEU A 136 4.72 3.85 11.03
N GLU A 137 5.65 4.67 11.52
CA GLU A 137 6.95 4.27 12.10
C GLU A 137 7.76 3.40 11.13
N ARG A 138 7.61 3.63 9.82
CA ARG A 138 8.33 2.89 8.77
C ARG A 138 8.43 3.68 7.48
N ARG A 139 9.38 3.29 6.65
CA ARG A 139 9.48 3.80 5.28
C ARG A 139 8.32 3.31 4.44
N ILE A 140 7.85 4.19 3.53
CA ILE A 140 6.89 3.86 2.49
C ILE A 140 7.57 3.96 1.12
N ALA A 141 7.21 3.08 0.20
CA ALA A 141 7.56 3.21 -1.20
C ALA A 141 6.50 4.04 -1.92
N MET A 142 6.92 4.83 -2.90
CA MET A 142 6.00 5.64 -3.70
C MET A 142 6.02 5.16 -5.14
N GLU A 143 4.85 4.87 -5.68
CA GLU A 143 4.67 4.49 -7.08
C GLU A 143 4.26 5.71 -7.91
N ASN A 144 4.99 5.98 -8.98
CA ASN A 144 4.57 6.97 -9.96
C ASN A 144 3.35 6.46 -10.73
N VAL A 145 2.29 7.26 -10.77
CA VAL A 145 1.12 6.94 -11.59
C VAL A 145 1.44 7.14 -13.07
N SER A 146 0.81 6.32 -13.91
CA SER A 146 0.87 6.51 -15.37
C SER A 146 0.08 7.75 -15.78
N TYR A 147 0.59 8.50 -16.74
CA TYR A 147 -0.11 9.62 -17.37
C TYR A 147 0.09 9.58 -18.89
N TYR A 148 -0.92 10.04 -19.62
CA TYR A 148 -0.94 9.90 -21.09
C TYR A 148 -0.16 11.00 -21.82
N ALA A 149 0.16 12.11 -21.15
CA ALA A 149 0.93 13.20 -21.72
C ALA A 149 1.77 13.89 -20.64
N ALA A 150 3.07 14.04 -20.88
CA ALA A 150 3.90 14.87 -20.04
C ALA A 150 3.49 16.34 -20.20
N PRO A 151 3.30 17.12 -19.11
CA PRO A 151 3.12 18.54 -19.21
C PRO A 151 4.34 19.16 -19.92
N ARG A 152 4.10 20.05 -20.88
CA ARG A 152 5.19 20.84 -21.46
C ARG A 152 5.77 21.73 -20.37
N GLN A 153 7.08 21.65 -20.19
CA GLN A 153 7.82 22.56 -19.33
C GLN A 153 7.81 23.96 -19.89
#